data_eeedc1c85ca41c568d21e4dac5857780
#
_entry.id   eeedc1c85ca41c568d21e4dac5857780
#
_cell.length_a   1.000
_cell.length_b   1.000
_cell.length_c   1.000
_cell.angle_alpha   90.00
_cell.angle_beta   90.00
_cell.angle_gamma   90.00
#
_symmetry.space_group_name_H-M   'P 1'
#
loop_
_entity.id
_entity.type
_entity.pdbx_description
1 polymer ?
#
loop_
_entity_poly.entity_id
_entity_poly.type
_entity_poly.pdbx_seq_one_letter_code
_entity_poly.pdbx_strand_id
1 'polypeptide(L)'
;ANHFLPGEGFRQDPEELVRISQSLLEGLLASICPEGVDSPESGESSGPQIGGIGISAQMHGILYVDQNGKAVSPFYTWKNEWGNESYQAGKTYAQYLSEQTGMDLYAGYGSVTHFYLQKKGLIPQDAAAFVNIGDYLAMVLTNTFEALADVTIAASFGGFDLKKRQFALSAMETAGVDISYYPAVTEGKAVGTYQGVPVFTAVGDNQASFLGAVKDRERSVSVNVGTGSQVSVFSGELYETGKGEVRPFP
;
A
#
# COMPACT_ATOMS: atom_id res chain seq x y z
N ALA A 1 -16.06 -9.65 -5.30
CA ALA A 1 -17.10 -8.70 -4.90
C ALA A 1 -16.42 -7.58 -4.11
N ASN A 2 -16.74 -6.32 -4.41
CA ASN A 2 -16.25 -5.19 -3.64
C ASN A 2 -17.05 -5.14 -2.32
N HIS A 3 -16.43 -5.54 -1.22
CA HIS A 3 -17.04 -5.49 0.11
C HIS A 3 -16.88 -4.08 0.69
N PHE A 4 -17.74 -3.14 0.28
CA PHE A 4 -17.79 -1.81 0.87
C PHE A 4 -18.71 -1.77 2.07
N LEU A 5 -18.28 -1.08 3.12
CA LEU A 5 -19.11 -0.81 4.29
C LEU A 5 -20.26 0.17 3.92
N PRO A 6 -21.44 0.01 4.51
CA PRO A 6 -22.52 0.99 4.37
C PRO A 6 -22.11 2.36 4.92
N GLY A 7 -22.44 3.43 4.22
CA GLY A 7 -22.20 4.80 4.69
C GLY A 7 -21.45 5.67 3.69
N GLU A 8 -21.07 6.86 4.12
CA GLU A 8 -20.36 7.82 3.29
C GLU A 8 -18.93 7.39 3.01
N GLY A 9 -18.53 7.45 1.75
CA GLY A 9 -17.19 7.14 1.26
C GLY A 9 -16.97 5.67 0.96
N PHE A 10 -15.88 5.40 0.25
CA PHE A 10 -15.47 4.05 -0.15
C PHE A 10 -14.62 3.43 0.96
N ARG A 11 -15.27 2.79 1.91
CA ARG A 11 -14.65 2.12 3.07
C ARG A 11 -14.84 0.62 3.00
N GLN A 12 -13.83 -0.13 3.40
CA GLN A 12 -13.87 -1.60 3.47
C GLN A 12 -13.51 -2.05 4.88
N ASP A 13 -14.02 -3.23 5.27
CA ASP A 13 -13.66 -3.86 6.52
C ASP A 13 -12.29 -4.56 6.38
N PRO A 14 -11.23 -4.09 7.06
CA PRO A 14 -9.91 -4.67 6.93
C PRO A 14 -9.82 -6.08 7.52
N GLU A 15 -10.57 -6.37 8.59
CA GLU A 15 -10.57 -7.69 9.23
C GLU A 15 -11.23 -8.74 8.33
N GLU A 16 -12.31 -8.38 7.63
CA GLU A 16 -12.95 -9.27 6.66
C GLU A 16 -12.04 -9.54 5.47
N LEU A 17 -11.36 -8.51 4.93
CA LEU A 17 -10.41 -8.68 3.83
C LEU A 17 -9.27 -9.61 4.20
N VAL A 18 -8.71 -9.44 5.39
CA VAL A 18 -7.63 -10.30 5.90
C VAL A 18 -8.13 -11.73 6.09
N ARG A 19 -9.28 -11.92 6.73
CA ARG A 19 -9.88 -13.25 6.95
C ARG A 19 -10.10 -14.00 5.64
N ILE A 20 -10.62 -13.34 4.61
CA ILE A 20 -10.82 -13.94 3.29
C ILE A 20 -9.46 -14.29 2.67
N SER A 21 -8.47 -13.40 2.74
CA SER A 21 -7.14 -13.63 2.19
C SER A 21 -6.42 -14.79 2.86
N GLN A 22 -6.50 -14.90 4.20
CA GLN A 22 -5.95 -16.02 4.95
C GLN A 22 -6.60 -17.34 4.56
N SER A 23 -7.94 -17.40 4.50
CA SER A 23 -8.66 -18.61 4.11
C SER A 23 -8.29 -19.10 2.70
N LEU A 24 -8.10 -18.17 1.75
CA LEU A 24 -7.66 -18.49 0.40
C LEU A 24 -6.20 -18.97 0.38
N LEU A 25 -5.32 -18.33 1.15
CA LEU A 25 -3.92 -18.74 1.28
C LEU A 25 -3.80 -20.14 1.89
N GLU A 26 -4.53 -20.42 2.96
CA GLU A 26 -4.56 -21.75 3.62
C GLU A 26 -5.04 -22.83 2.64
N GLY A 27 -6.11 -22.57 1.88
CA GLY A 27 -6.59 -23.48 0.87
C GLY A 27 -5.58 -23.73 -0.25
N LEU A 28 -4.85 -22.68 -0.66
CA LEU A 28 -3.78 -22.80 -1.67
C LEU A 28 -2.60 -23.61 -1.12
N LEU A 29 -2.12 -23.31 0.09
CA LEU A 29 -1.01 -24.02 0.72
C LEU A 29 -1.36 -25.51 0.89
N ALA A 30 -2.55 -25.84 1.38
CA ALA A 30 -3.00 -27.22 1.50
C ALA A 30 -3.09 -27.95 0.14
N SER A 31 -3.38 -27.24 -0.96
CA SER A 31 -3.43 -27.84 -2.28
C SER A 31 -2.06 -28.12 -2.89
N ILE A 32 -1.06 -27.29 -2.55
CA ILE A 32 0.32 -27.41 -3.05
C ILE A 32 1.14 -28.38 -2.20
N CYS A 33 0.95 -28.33 -0.87
CA CYS A 33 1.67 -29.13 0.12
C CYS A 33 0.68 -29.92 0.99
N PRO A 34 0.06 -31.01 0.49
CA PRO A 34 -0.97 -31.77 1.22
C PRO A 34 -0.47 -32.38 2.54
N GLU A 35 0.83 -32.63 2.68
CA GLU A 35 1.46 -33.21 3.89
C GLU A 35 1.98 -32.14 4.87
N GLY A 36 1.70 -30.87 4.61
CA GLY A 36 2.21 -29.71 5.35
C GLY A 36 3.38 -29.02 4.65
N VAL A 37 3.70 -27.81 5.08
CA VAL A 37 4.86 -27.06 4.57
C VAL A 37 6.08 -27.53 5.37
N ASP A 38 6.94 -28.36 4.76
CA ASP A 38 8.22 -28.71 5.36
C ASP A 38 9.10 -27.48 5.50
N SER A 39 9.63 -27.24 6.70
CA SER A 39 10.60 -26.17 6.89
C SER A 39 11.89 -26.51 6.14
N PRO A 40 12.63 -25.52 5.62
CA PRO A 40 13.89 -25.73 4.88
C PRO A 40 14.98 -26.51 5.61
N GLU A 41 14.80 -26.75 6.91
CA GLU A 41 15.77 -27.44 7.77
C GLU A 41 15.63 -28.97 7.74
N SER A 42 14.54 -29.54 7.23
CA SER A 42 14.38 -30.99 7.06
C SER A 42 14.89 -31.39 5.66
N GLY A 43 16.10 -31.91 5.59
CA GLY A 43 16.89 -32.17 4.37
C GLY A 43 16.36 -33.20 3.37
N GLU A 44 15.08 -33.63 3.42
CA GLU A 44 14.47 -34.58 2.47
C GLU A 44 12.99 -34.24 2.26
N SER A 45 12.70 -33.15 1.51
CA SER A 45 11.34 -32.87 1.04
C SER A 45 11.22 -33.31 -0.43
N SER A 46 10.28 -34.20 -0.73
CA SER A 46 9.95 -34.62 -2.11
C SER A 46 8.89 -33.74 -2.77
N GLY A 47 8.39 -32.71 -2.08
CA GLY A 47 7.35 -31.79 -2.54
C GLY A 47 7.89 -30.45 -3.07
N PRO A 48 7.03 -29.64 -3.70
CA PRO A 48 7.41 -28.30 -4.14
C PRO A 48 7.72 -27.41 -2.93
N GLN A 49 8.91 -26.78 -2.94
CA GLN A 49 9.30 -25.83 -1.89
C GLN A 49 8.72 -24.45 -2.20
N ILE A 50 8.02 -23.85 -1.22
CA ILE A 50 7.51 -22.49 -1.32
C ILE A 50 8.57 -21.52 -0.82
N GLY A 51 9.13 -20.71 -1.73
CA GLY A 51 10.23 -19.79 -1.42
C GLY A 51 9.79 -18.52 -0.69
N GLY A 52 8.50 -18.15 -0.77
CA GLY A 52 7.99 -16.93 -0.11
C GLY A 52 6.56 -16.62 -0.48
N ILE A 53 5.95 -15.73 0.32
CA ILE A 53 4.62 -15.17 0.11
C ILE A 53 4.80 -13.70 -0.28
N GLY A 54 4.50 -13.37 -1.54
CA GLY A 54 4.43 -12.01 -2.05
C GLY A 54 2.98 -11.51 -2.03
N ILE A 55 2.80 -10.24 -1.66
CA ILE A 55 1.50 -9.60 -1.58
C ILE A 55 1.44 -8.47 -2.62
N SER A 56 0.45 -8.54 -3.52
CA SER A 56 0.10 -7.44 -4.42
C SER A 56 -1.20 -6.81 -3.93
N ALA A 57 -1.19 -5.49 -3.71
CA ALA A 57 -2.32 -4.81 -3.10
C ALA A 57 -2.70 -3.52 -3.83
N GLN A 58 -3.98 -3.15 -3.72
CA GLN A 58 -4.46 -1.85 -4.19
C GLN A 58 -3.67 -0.72 -3.53
N MET A 59 -3.33 0.28 -4.32
CA MET A 59 -2.51 1.42 -3.91
C MET A 59 -3.34 2.53 -3.24
N HIS A 60 -2.65 3.53 -2.69
CA HIS A 60 -3.15 4.81 -2.18
C HIS A 60 -3.95 4.74 -0.87
N GLY A 61 -4.80 3.74 -0.68
CA GLY A 61 -5.66 3.64 0.50
C GLY A 61 -4.90 3.39 1.80
N ILE A 62 -5.50 3.81 2.92
CA ILE A 62 -4.94 3.65 4.27
C ILE A 62 -5.98 3.12 5.26
N LEU A 63 -5.50 2.44 6.29
CA LEU A 63 -6.20 2.20 7.55
C LEU A 63 -5.28 2.56 8.71
N TYR A 64 -5.86 2.86 9.87
CA TYR A 64 -5.08 3.06 11.09
C TYR A 64 -4.98 1.78 11.89
N VAL A 65 -3.79 1.58 12.47
CA VAL A 65 -3.50 0.50 13.42
C VAL A 65 -3.06 1.08 14.76
N ASP A 66 -3.31 0.35 15.84
CA ASP A 66 -2.82 0.67 17.18
C ASP A 66 -1.36 0.19 17.38
N GLN A 67 -0.83 0.40 18.59
CA GLN A 67 0.53 -0.02 18.95
C GLN A 67 0.75 -1.54 18.91
N ASN A 68 -0.33 -2.33 18.90
CA ASN A 68 -0.29 -3.79 18.81
C ASN A 68 -0.54 -4.28 17.37
N GLY A 69 -0.57 -3.37 16.39
CA GLY A 69 -0.81 -3.69 14.99
C GLY A 69 -2.26 -4.07 14.67
N LYS A 70 -3.22 -3.81 15.58
CA LYS A 70 -4.63 -4.07 15.35
C LYS A 70 -5.29 -2.91 14.60
N ALA A 71 -6.14 -3.21 13.61
CA ALA A 71 -6.93 -2.19 12.92
C ALA A 71 -7.88 -1.47 13.88
N VAL A 72 -7.82 -0.13 13.89
CA VAL A 72 -8.68 0.76 14.68
C VAL A 72 -9.54 1.67 13.81
N SER A 73 -9.51 1.47 12.50
CA SER A 73 -10.37 2.15 11.53
C SER A 73 -10.78 1.22 10.40
N PRO A 74 -11.80 1.59 9.61
CA PRO A 74 -12.01 1.00 8.29
C PRO A 74 -10.78 1.24 7.39
N PHE A 75 -10.64 0.46 6.33
CA PHE A 75 -9.74 0.75 5.24
C PHE A 75 -10.39 1.81 4.32
N TYR A 76 -9.80 2.99 4.26
CA TYR A 76 -10.20 4.09 3.38
C TYR A 76 -9.53 3.88 2.02
N THR A 77 -10.30 3.49 1.01
CA THR A 77 -9.75 3.12 -0.30
C THR A 77 -9.35 4.35 -1.14
N TRP A 78 -8.61 4.11 -2.21
CA TRP A 78 -8.21 5.13 -3.19
C TRP A 78 -9.38 5.87 -3.86
N LYS A 79 -10.60 5.32 -3.79
CA LYS A 79 -11.83 5.94 -4.32
C LYS A 79 -12.42 7.01 -3.40
N ASN A 80 -11.75 7.31 -2.31
CA ASN A 80 -12.18 8.33 -1.36
C ASN A 80 -12.02 9.73 -1.98
N GLU A 81 -13.10 10.48 -1.99
CA GLU A 81 -13.18 11.82 -2.60
C GLU A 81 -13.04 12.96 -1.59
N TRP A 82 -12.77 12.69 -0.30
CA TRP A 82 -12.67 13.73 0.74
C TRP A 82 -11.61 14.78 0.46
N GLY A 83 -10.56 14.42 -0.26
CA GLY A 83 -9.53 15.36 -0.71
C GLY A 83 -10.07 16.47 -1.63
N ASN A 84 -11.23 16.27 -2.26
CA ASN A 84 -11.90 17.25 -3.12
C ASN A 84 -12.85 18.18 -2.34
N GLU A 85 -13.09 17.95 -1.04
CA GLU A 85 -13.85 18.86 -0.21
C GLU A 85 -13.15 20.22 -0.04
N SER A 86 -13.94 21.28 0.15
CA SER A 86 -13.40 22.62 0.43
C SER A 86 -12.68 22.65 1.77
N TYR A 87 -11.50 23.27 1.79
CA TYR A 87 -10.70 23.42 3.00
C TYR A 87 -10.44 24.90 3.30
N GLN A 88 -9.41 25.51 2.77
CA GLN A 88 -9.02 26.90 3.05
C GLN A 88 -8.79 27.71 1.77
N ALA A 89 -9.06 29.02 1.85
CA ALA A 89 -8.80 29.98 0.77
C ALA A 89 -9.42 29.57 -0.58
N GLY A 90 -10.59 28.92 -0.56
CA GLY A 90 -11.27 28.44 -1.76
C GLY A 90 -10.66 27.22 -2.42
N LYS A 91 -9.72 26.56 -1.76
CA LYS A 91 -9.03 25.35 -2.25
C LYS A 91 -9.60 24.10 -1.59
N THR A 92 -9.45 22.97 -2.26
CA THR A 92 -9.70 21.65 -1.67
C THR A 92 -8.54 21.22 -0.78
N TYR A 93 -8.72 20.16 0.02
CA TYR A 93 -7.62 19.58 0.82
C TYR A 93 -6.44 19.17 -0.04
N ALA A 94 -6.68 18.51 -1.17
CA ALA A 94 -5.64 18.09 -2.10
C ALA A 94 -4.90 19.28 -2.71
N GLN A 95 -5.63 20.28 -3.21
CA GLN A 95 -5.06 21.50 -3.78
C GLN A 95 -4.20 22.27 -2.77
N TYR A 96 -4.71 22.40 -1.54
CA TYR A 96 -3.96 23.06 -0.47
C TYR A 96 -2.63 22.35 -0.20
N LEU A 97 -2.65 21.03 -0.01
CA LEU A 97 -1.43 20.26 0.22
C LEU A 97 -0.47 20.33 -0.97
N SER A 98 -0.97 20.22 -2.21
CA SER A 98 -0.13 20.32 -3.41
C SER A 98 0.62 21.63 -3.46
N GLU A 99 -0.04 22.74 -3.18
CA GLU A 99 0.62 24.05 -3.18
C GLU A 99 1.63 24.23 -2.03
N GLN A 100 1.28 23.74 -0.83
CA GLN A 100 2.18 23.88 0.33
C GLN A 100 3.43 23.03 0.21
N THR A 101 3.33 21.86 -0.44
CA THR A 101 4.43 20.90 -0.56
C THR A 101 5.19 21.02 -1.88
N GLY A 102 4.58 21.63 -2.90
CA GLY A 102 5.12 21.64 -4.27
C GLY A 102 5.04 20.29 -4.97
N MET A 103 4.24 19.35 -4.45
CA MET A 103 4.05 18.00 -5.00
C MET A 103 2.62 17.81 -5.51
N ASP A 104 2.44 16.99 -6.54
CA ASP A 104 1.11 16.64 -7.05
C ASP A 104 0.43 15.65 -6.10
N LEU A 105 -0.60 16.13 -5.40
CA LEU A 105 -1.38 15.35 -4.45
C LEU A 105 -2.86 15.35 -4.86
N TYR A 106 -3.48 14.18 -4.85
CA TYR A 106 -4.85 13.98 -5.33
C TYR A 106 -5.74 13.39 -4.24
N ALA A 107 -7.06 13.60 -4.37
CA ALA A 107 -8.04 12.89 -3.56
C ALA A 107 -7.83 11.37 -3.67
N GLY A 108 -8.03 10.66 -2.57
CA GLY A 108 -7.78 9.23 -2.50
C GLY A 108 -6.34 8.84 -2.18
N TYR A 109 -5.38 9.76 -2.26
CA TYR A 109 -4.02 9.52 -1.76
C TYR A 109 -4.00 9.44 -0.23
N GLY A 110 -3.24 8.50 0.32
CA GLY A 110 -3.20 8.23 1.75
C GLY A 110 -2.87 9.46 2.59
N SER A 111 -1.88 10.24 2.18
CA SER A 111 -1.49 11.49 2.87
C SER A 111 -2.60 12.55 2.85
N VAL A 112 -3.38 12.64 1.76
CA VAL A 112 -4.51 13.57 1.65
C VAL A 112 -5.67 13.10 2.52
N THR A 113 -5.96 11.79 2.50
CA THR A 113 -6.96 11.16 3.37
C THR A 113 -6.61 11.35 4.85
N HIS A 114 -5.35 11.12 5.21
CA HIS A 114 -4.84 11.34 6.57
C HIS A 114 -4.99 12.81 6.99
N PHE A 115 -4.57 13.76 6.15
CA PHE A 115 -4.71 15.19 6.43
C PHE A 115 -6.17 15.60 6.63
N TYR A 116 -7.09 15.10 5.79
CA TYR A 116 -8.52 15.35 5.96
C TYR A 116 -9.00 14.85 7.32
N LEU A 117 -8.73 13.60 7.66
CA LEU A 117 -9.15 12.99 8.93
C LEU A 117 -8.55 13.73 10.13
N GLN A 118 -7.29 14.14 10.06
CA GLN A 118 -6.63 14.97 11.05
C GLN A 118 -7.35 16.30 11.27
N LYS A 119 -7.64 17.04 10.20
CA LYS A 119 -8.30 18.37 10.30
C LYS A 119 -9.76 18.28 10.75
N LYS A 120 -10.40 17.15 10.54
CA LYS A 120 -11.77 16.87 11.04
C LYS A 120 -11.78 16.28 12.47
N GLY A 121 -10.63 15.95 13.05
CA GLY A 121 -10.57 15.29 14.37
C GLY A 121 -11.12 13.85 14.34
N LEU A 122 -10.97 13.16 13.21
CA LEU A 122 -11.53 11.83 12.96
C LEU A 122 -10.49 10.70 13.00
N ILE A 123 -9.22 11.00 13.30
CA ILE A 123 -8.22 9.96 13.55
C ILE A 123 -8.61 9.23 14.83
N PRO A 124 -8.64 7.88 14.83
CA PRO A 124 -8.94 7.12 16.04
C PRO A 124 -7.97 7.45 17.17
N GLN A 125 -8.47 7.50 18.40
CA GLN A 125 -7.67 7.89 19.58
C GLN A 125 -6.52 6.90 19.85
N ASP A 126 -6.73 5.62 19.54
CA ASP A 126 -5.74 4.55 19.76
C ASP A 126 -4.82 4.36 18.54
N ALA A 127 -4.96 5.16 17.49
CA ALA A 127 -4.12 5.04 16.29
C ALA A 127 -2.66 5.34 16.61
N ALA A 128 -1.76 4.46 16.19
CA ALA A 128 -0.32 4.61 16.30
C ALA A 128 0.36 4.86 14.94
N ALA A 129 -0.19 4.28 13.85
CA ALA A 129 0.29 4.47 12.49
C ALA A 129 -0.85 4.26 11.49
N PHE A 130 -0.64 4.71 10.26
CA PHE A 130 -1.46 4.24 9.15
C PHE A 130 -0.65 3.29 8.24
N VAL A 131 -1.33 2.32 7.64
CA VAL A 131 -0.74 1.32 6.73
C VAL A 131 -1.66 1.08 5.54
N ASN A 132 -1.14 0.48 4.47
CA ASN A 132 -1.96 -0.04 3.38
C ASN A 132 -2.59 -1.39 3.77
N ILE A 133 -3.64 -1.80 3.07
CA ILE A 133 -4.31 -3.09 3.33
C ILE A 133 -3.39 -4.30 3.07
N GLY A 134 -2.47 -4.20 2.10
CA GLY A 134 -1.48 -5.25 1.84
C GLY A 134 -0.44 -5.35 2.94
N ASP A 135 0.03 -4.20 3.47
CA ASP A 135 0.95 -4.17 4.60
C ASP A 135 0.25 -4.69 5.87
N TYR A 136 -1.02 -4.33 6.07
CA TYR A 136 -1.82 -4.85 7.17
C TYR A 136 -1.98 -6.39 7.09
N LEU A 137 -2.22 -6.94 5.89
CA LEU A 137 -2.25 -8.39 5.69
C LEU A 137 -0.90 -9.02 6.06
N ALA A 138 0.22 -8.45 5.64
CA ALA A 138 1.55 -8.93 6.00
C ALA A 138 1.77 -8.91 7.52
N MET A 139 1.38 -7.83 8.21
CA MET A 139 1.45 -7.71 9.67
C MET A 139 0.65 -8.81 10.37
N VAL A 140 -0.58 -9.06 9.94
CA VAL A 140 -1.44 -10.10 10.56
C VAL A 140 -0.89 -11.50 10.29
N LEU A 141 -0.45 -11.81 9.07
CA LEU A 141 0.14 -13.11 8.73
C LEU A 141 1.38 -13.43 9.57
N THR A 142 2.20 -12.43 9.85
CA THR A 142 3.47 -12.60 10.54
C THR A 142 3.43 -12.28 12.04
N ASN A 143 2.28 -11.79 12.52
CA ASN A 143 2.11 -11.29 13.89
C ASN A 143 3.19 -10.25 14.25
N THR A 144 3.49 -9.34 13.32
CA THR A 144 4.41 -8.22 13.52
C THR A 144 3.65 -6.91 13.70
N PHE A 145 4.25 -5.96 14.43
CA PHE A 145 3.61 -4.68 14.78
C PHE A 145 4.32 -3.48 14.19
N GLU A 146 5.37 -3.70 13.42
CA GLU A 146 6.11 -2.63 12.76
C GLU A 146 5.35 -2.19 11.49
N ALA A 147 4.93 -0.93 11.44
CA ALA A 147 4.32 -0.34 10.26
C ALA A 147 5.39 -0.08 9.19
N LEU A 148 5.44 -0.92 8.18
CA LEU A 148 6.37 -0.85 7.05
C LEU A 148 5.58 -0.71 5.75
N ALA A 149 6.10 0.08 4.83
CA ALA A 149 5.58 0.17 3.47
C ALA A 149 6.72 0.01 2.46
N ASP A 150 6.55 -0.88 1.49
CA ASP A 150 7.44 -0.91 0.33
C ASP A 150 7.41 0.41 -0.41
N VAL A 151 8.51 0.80 -1.06
CA VAL A 151 8.60 2.06 -1.82
C VAL A 151 7.45 2.25 -2.81
N THR A 152 6.92 1.17 -3.37
CA THR A 152 5.80 1.22 -4.34
C THR A 152 4.48 1.63 -3.68
N ILE A 153 4.23 1.15 -2.47
CA ILE A 153 3.08 1.52 -1.64
C ILE A 153 3.30 2.89 -1.03
N ALA A 154 4.46 3.15 -0.43
CA ALA A 154 4.79 4.43 0.20
C ALA A 154 4.65 5.61 -0.76
N ALA A 155 5.19 5.50 -1.97
CA ALA A 155 5.04 6.53 -3.00
C ALA A 155 3.57 6.78 -3.38
N SER A 156 2.75 5.75 -3.34
CA SER A 156 1.33 5.86 -3.67
C SER A 156 0.51 6.64 -2.64
N PHE A 157 1.00 6.79 -1.42
CA PHE A 157 0.34 7.65 -0.43
C PHE A 157 0.44 9.14 -0.76
N GLY A 158 1.39 9.51 -1.64
CA GLY A 158 1.73 10.91 -1.91
C GLY A 158 2.67 11.51 -0.86
N GLY A 159 3.26 12.66 -1.17
CA GLY A 159 4.26 13.27 -0.28
C GLY A 159 5.58 12.49 -0.25
N PHE A 160 5.96 11.84 -1.33
CA PHE A 160 7.11 10.97 -1.46
C PHE A 160 8.17 11.55 -2.40
N ASP A 161 9.41 11.63 -1.94
CA ASP A 161 10.57 12.04 -2.75
C ASP A 161 11.13 10.81 -3.49
N LEU A 162 10.82 10.72 -4.79
CA LEU A 162 11.25 9.61 -5.64
C LEU A 162 12.78 9.51 -5.78
N LYS A 163 13.50 10.63 -5.71
CA LYS A 163 14.97 10.64 -5.80
C LYS A 163 15.61 10.06 -4.56
N LYS A 164 15.08 10.41 -3.39
CA LYS A 164 15.58 9.94 -2.11
C LYS A 164 14.94 8.62 -1.66
N ARG A 165 13.91 8.15 -2.36
CA ARG A 165 13.11 6.96 -2.05
C ARG A 165 12.58 6.97 -0.60
N GLN A 166 12.06 8.12 -0.16
CA GLN A 166 11.54 8.33 1.18
C GLN A 166 10.41 9.36 1.20
N PHE A 167 9.61 9.40 2.25
CA PHE A 167 8.63 10.46 2.43
C PHE A 167 9.32 11.83 2.58
N ALA A 168 8.74 12.86 1.98
CA ALA A 168 9.16 14.26 2.12
C ALA A 168 8.61 14.85 3.43
N LEU A 169 8.89 14.19 4.58
CA LEU A 169 8.27 14.46 5.88
C LEU A 169 8.33 15.93 6.28
N SER A 170 9.49 16.58 6.06
CA SER A 170 9.64 18.00 6.42
C SER A 170 8.69 18.92 5.63
N ALA A 171 8.46 18.65 4.33
CA ALA A 171 7.50 19.40 3.53
C ALA A 171 6.05 19.14 3.99
N MET A 172 5.73 17.87 4.29
CA MET A 172 4.42 17.48 4.79
C MET A 172 4.13 18.10 6.15
N GLU A 173 5.07 18.08 7.07
CA GLU A 173 4.95 18.70 8.39
C GLU A 173 4.77 20.21 8.28
N THR A 174 5.55 20.88 7.42
CA THR A 174 5.40 22.32 7.14
C THR A 174 4.01 22.66 6.58
N ALA A 175 3.43 21.77 5.79
CA ALA A 175 2.05 21.89 5.29
C ALA A 175 0.99 21.60 6.35
N GLY A 176 1.39 21.21 7.56
CA GLY A 176 0.52 20.97 8.72
C GLY A 176 -0.05 19.56 8.80
N VAL A 177 0.60 18.59 8.15
CA VAL A 177 0.30 17.16 8.27
C VAL A 177 1.00 16.59 9.49
N ASP A 178 0.32 15.78 10.27
CA ASP A 178 0.94 15.05 11.39
C ASP A 178 1.69 13.83 10.85
N ILE A 179 3.01 13.96 10.79
CA ILE A 179 3.89 12.95 10.22
C ILE A 179 4.17 11.77 11.15
N SER A 180 3.75 11.82 12.40
CA SER A 180 4.01 10.77 13.41
C SER A 180 3.34 9.43 13.06
N TYR A 181 2.32 9.44 12.20
CA TYR A 181 1.58 8.24 11.77
C TYR A 181 2.17 7.54 10.55
N TYR A 182 3.19 8.13 9.90
CA TYR A 182 3.73 7.56 8.66
C TYR A 182 4.50 6.27 8.93
N PRO A 183 4.30 5.21 8.09
CA PRO A 183 5.08 3.98 8.20
C PRO A 183 6.54 4.21 7.79
N ALA A 184 7.44 3.34 8.24
CA ALA A 184 8.80 3.34 7.74
C ALA A 184 8.84 2.77 6.31
N VAL A 185 9.71 3.35 5.46
CA VAL A 185 9.87 2.91 4.07
C VAL A 185 10.91 1.80 3.99
N THR A 186 10.61 0.78 3.18
CA THR A 186 11.53 -0.34 2.93
C THR A 186 11.49 -0.77 1.46
N GLU A 187 12.37 -1.67 1.06
CA GLU A 187 12.44 -2.22 -0.29
C GLU A 187 12.49 -3.73 -0.21
N GLY A 188 11.41 -4.42 -0.63
CA GLY A 188 11.34 -5.87 -0.74
C GLY A 188 11.72 -6.64 0.53
N LYS A 189 11.43 -6.10 1.73
CA LYS A 189 11.84 -6.69 3.00
C LYS A 189 10.94 -7.86 3.38
N ALA A 190 11.53 -8.97 3.81
CA ALA A 190 10.80 -9.99 4.53
C ALA A 190 10.45 -9.48 5.94
N VAL A 191 9.16 -9.51 6.29
CA VAL A 191 8.64 -8.96 7.55
C VAL A 191 8.41 -10.02 8.62
N GLY A 192 8.50 -11.29 8.26
CA GLY A 192 8.33 -12.42 9.15
C GLY A 192 8.03 -13.68 8.36
N THR A 193 7.43 -14.67 9.02
CA THR A 193 7.05 -15.95 8.38
C THR A 193 5.59 -16.29 8.69
N TYR A 194 4.94 -16.95 7.75
CA TYR A 194 3.64 -17.59 7.93
C TYR A 194 3.78 -19.09 7.65
N GLN A 195 3.52 -19.93 8.64
CA GLN A 195 3.74 -21.39 8.57
C GLN A 195 5.15 -21.75 8.07
N GLY A 196 6.19 -21.02 8.53
CA GLY A 196 7.57 -21.24 8.14
C GLY A 196 7.98 -20.60 6.79
N VAL A 197 7.03 -20.06 6.01
CA VAL A 197 7.31 -19.43 4.72
C VAL A 197 7.53 -17.93 4.92
N PRO A 198 8.61 -17.33 4.38
CA PRO A 198 8.85 -15.88 4.46
C PRO A 198 7.71 -15.08 3.83
N VAL A 199 7.25 -14.02 4.50
CA VAL A 199 6.27 -13.06 4.00
C VAL A 199 6.98 -11.74 3.75
N PHE A 200 6.76 -11.16 2.57
CA PHE A 200 7.38 -9.90 2.17
C PHE A 200 6.40 -8.73 2.28
N THR A 201 6.94 -7.50 2.41
CA THR A 201 6.14 -6.27 2.31
C THR A 201 5.32 -6.26 1.03
N ALA A 202 4.13 -5.66 1.11
CA ALA A 202 3.24 -5.58 -0.04
C ALA A 202 3.79 -4.64 -1.13
N VAL A 203 3.61 -5.00 -2.39
CA VAL A 203 3.91 -4.14 -3.54
C VAL A 203 2.62 -3.63 -4.17
N GLY A 204 2.69 -2.45 -4.80
CA GLY A 204 1.55 -1.88 -5.51
C GLY A 204 1.10 -2.76 -6.68
N ASP A 205 -0.21 -2.96 -6.80
CA ASP A 205 -0.83 -3.82 -7.83
C ASP A 205 -0.45 -3.41 -9.26
N ASN A 206 -0.25 -2.13 -9.49
CA ASN A 206 0.18 -1.60 -10.78
C ASN A 206 1.58 -2.08 -11.16
N GLN A 207 2.56 -1.94 -10.26
CA GLN A 207 3.94 -2.39 -10.46
C GLN A 207 4.02 -3.92 -10.50
N ALA A 208 3.28 -4.61 -9.63
CA ALA A 208 3.20 -6.07 -9.63
C ALA A 208 2.63 -6.61 -10.95
N SER A 209 1.58 -5.96 -11.48
CA SER A 209 0.98 -6.30 -12.77
C SER A 209 1.98 -6.11 -13.93
N PHE A 210 2.71 -4.99 -13.94
CA PHE A 210 3.75 -4.76 -14.94
C PHE A 210 4.87 -5.81 -14.84
N LEU A 211 5.35 -6.10 -13.64
CA LEU A 211 6.40 -7.08 -13.39
C LEU A 211 5.98 -8.49 -13.87
N GLY A 212 4.73 -8.88 -13.60
CA GLY A 212 4.21 -10.19 -13.97
C GLY A 212 3.89 -10.33 -15.46
N ALA A 213 3.50 -9.24 -16.13
CA ALA A 213 3.07 -9.26 -17.53
C ALA A 213 4.22 -9.04 -18.52
N VAL A 214 5.29 -8.33 -18.12
CA VAL A 214 6.34 -7.86 -19.02
C VAL A 214 7.62 -8.64 -18.83
N LYS A 215 7.99 -9.44 -19.84
CA LYS A 215 9.16 -10.31 -19.80
C LYS A 215 10.49 -9.57 -19.98
N ASP A 216 10.51 -8.60 -20.87
CA ASP A 216 11.68 -7.71 -21.15
C ASP A 216 11.26 -6.27 -20.87
N ARG A 217 11.43 -5.86 -19.61
CA ARG A 217 10.94 -4.56 -19.11
C ARG A 217 11.61 -3.36 -19.77
N GLU A 218 12.88 -3.49 -20.17
CA GLU A 218 13.65 -2.38 -20.73
C GLU A 218 13.29 -2.09 -22.20
N ARG A 219 12.67 -3.08 -22.87
CA ARG A 219 12.38 -3.02 -24.32
C ARG A 219 10.90 -3.16 -24.62
N SER A 220 10.05 -3.12 -23.60
CA SER A 220 8.61 -3.34 -23.76
C SER A 220 7.79 -2.15 -23.30
N VAL A 221 6.65 -1.98 -23.95
CA VAL A 221 5.57 -1.07 -23.54
C VAL A 221 4.39 -1.94 -23.13
N SER A 222 3.90 -1.76 -21.91
CA SER A 222 2.66 -2.40 -21.47
C SER A 222 1.47 -1.49 -21.74
N VAL A 223 0.48 -2.03 -22.44
CA VAL A 223 -0.79 -1.33 -22.71
C VAL A 223 -1.92 -2.13 -22.06
N ASN A 224 -2.53 -1.57 -21.05
CA ASN A 224 -3.70 -2.13 -20.38
C ASN A 224 -4.95 -1.37 -20.82
N VAL A 225 -5.93 -2.09 -21.38
CA VAL A 225 -7.19 -1.51 -21.88
C VAL A 225 -8.35 -2.17 -21.15
N GLY A 226 -9.02 -1.41 -20.30
CA GLY A 226 -10.21 -1.84 -19.56
C GLY A 226 -11.20 -0.67 -19.46
N THR A 227 -11.92 -0.54 -18.36
CA THR A 227 -12.76 0.64 -18.07
C THR A 227 -11.92 1.92 -18.05
N GLY A 228 -10.66 1.83 -17.56
CA GLY A 228 -9.61 2.80 -17.78
C GLY A 228 -8.50 2.20 -18.63
N SER A 229 -7.76 3.03 -19.36
CA SER A 229 -6.62 2.60 -20.16
C SER A 229 -5.34 3.20 -19.62
N GLN A 230 -4.28 2.39 -19.58
CA GLN A 230 -2.98 2.78 -19.09
C GLN A 230 -1.88 2.31 -20.04
N VAL A 231 -0.91 3.18 -20.29
CA VAL A 231 0.31 2.86 -21.01
C VAL A 231 1.47 3.02 -20.03
N SER A 232 2.25 1.96 -19.86
CA SER A 232 3.36 1.93 -18.91
C SER A 232 4.66 1.50 -19.59
N VAL A 233 5.73 2.15 -19.24
CA VAL A 233 7.09 1.81 -19.66
C VAL A 233 7.99 1.77 -18.42
N PHE A 234 8.98 0.90 -18.43
CA PHE A 234 10.05 0.92 -17.46
C PHE A 234 11.12 1.94 -17.90
N SER A 235 11.67 2.67 -16.95
CA SER A 235 12.82 3.55 -17.16
C SER A 235 13.85 3.29 -16.06
N GLY A 236 15.10 3.12 -16.45
CA GLY A 236 16.24 3.03 -15.53
C GLY A 236 16.63 4.37 -14.90
N GLU A 237 16.05 5.47 -15.37
CA GLU A 237 16.31 6.82 -14.89
C GLU A 237 15.00 7.52 -14.52
N LEU A 238 15.08 8.44 -13.57
CA LEU A 238 13.94 9.28 -13.18
C LEU A 238 13.78 10.42 -14.21
N TYR A 239 12.66 10.41 -14.91
CA TYR A 239 12.27 11.48 -15.84
C TYR A 239 11.24 12.40 -15.20
N GLU A 240 11.40 13.71 -15.41
CA GLU A 240 10.33 14.66 -15.15
C GLU A 240 9.36 14.62 -16.34
N THR A 241 8.20 13.98 -16.15
CA THR A 241 7.18 13.89 -17.19
C THR A 241 6.16 15.00 -17.00
N GLY A 242 5.99 15.87 -17.97
CA GLY A 242 4.98 16.94 -17.89
C GLY A 242 3.51 16.47 -17.94
N LYS A 243 3.25 15.19 -18.22
CA LYS A 243 1.89 14.62 -18.37
C LYS A 243 1.73 13.18 -17.91
N GLY A 244 2.78 12.57 -17.37
CA GLY A 244 2.75 11.18 -16.91
C GLY A 244 3.00 11.09 -15.41
N GLU A 245 2.57 9.99 -14.80
CA GLU A 245 2.91 9.67 -13.42
C GLU A 245 4.17 8.80 -13.40
N VAL A 246 5.12 9.14 -12.54
CA VAL A 246 6.32 8.34 -12.29
C VAL A 246 6.15 7.60 -10.98
N ARG A 247 6.37 6.30 -11.02
CA ARG A 247 6.25 5.41 -9.86
C ARG A 247 7.54 4.63 -9.64
N PRO A 248 7.97 4.41 -8.38
CA PRO A 248 9.10 3.56 -8.11
C PRO A 248 8.77 2.12 -8.52
N PHE A 249 9.79 1.40 -8.97
CA PHE A 249 9.69 -0.02 -9.29
C PHE A 249 10.36 -0.83 -8.20
N PRO A 250 9.80 -2.01 -7.80
CA PRO A 250 10.34 -2.88 -6.77
C PRO A 250 11.69 -3.50 -7.16
#